data_eb8e81ad59755b617484b0d0980fe59d
#
_entry.id   eb8e81ad59755b617484b0d0980fe59d
#
_cell.length_a   1.000
_cell.length_b   1.000
_cell.length_c   1.000
_cell.angle_alpha   90.00
_cell.angle_beta   90.00
_cell.angle_gamma   90.00
#
_symmetry.space_group_name_H-M   'P 1'
#
loop_
_entity.id
_entity.type
_entity.pdbx_description
1 polymer ?
#
loop_
_entity_poly.entity_id
_entity_poly.type
_entity_poly.pdbx_seq_one_letter_code
_entity_poly.pdbx_strand_id
1 'polypeptide(L)'
;FIIDITAGVIDKNINTKSNLKSYFSPGNTILRGGAKAILYSNKNKNGDIFKTSLRGSFGRVLAESKPGYFFGENINSYDFLEKLSFNLNPKIGITSAGESIGLGTGLHWKFLKEITLISETNIPINNAENNMTFAIRYSPYESYKHIDLYSSNAFSFIDMGQLMKRNKN
;
A
#
# COMPACT_ATOMS: atom_id res chain seq x y z
N PHE A 1 4.00 -17.42 -0.99
CA PHE A 1 2.82 -17.06 -0.20
C PHE A 1 3.26 -16.32 1.06
N ILE A 2 2.71 -15.16 1.32
CA ILE A 2 3.05 -14.32 2.50
C ILE A 2 1.75 -14.03 3.24
N ILE A 3 1.76 -14.22 4.56
CA ILE A 3 0.67 -13.82 5.46
C ILE A 3 1.18 -12.68 6.32
N ASP A 4 0.38 -11.64 6.49
CA ASP A 4 0.69 -10.53 7.39
C ASP A 4 -0.47 -10.26 8.36
N ILE A 5 -0.12 -9.84 9.58
CA ILE A 5 -1.07 -9.35 10.59
C ILE A 5 -0.52 -8.03 11.11
N THR A 6 -1.35 -7.01 11.12
CA THR A 6 -0.95 -5.69 11.57
C THR A 6 -2.01 -5.10 12.50
N ALA A 7 -1.58 -4.50 13.61
CA ALA A 7 -2.40 -3.66 14.46
C ALA A 7 -1.89 -2.21 14.40
N GLY A 8 -2.78 -1.25 14.36
CA GLY A 8 -2.45 0.16 14.31
C GLY A 8 -3.53 1.03 14.92
N VAL A 9 -3.21 2.30 15.16
CA VAL A 9 -4.15 3.30 15.66
C VAL A 9 -4.38 4.34 14.57
N ILE A 10 -5.65 4.73 14.38
CA ILE A 10 -6.00 5.82 13.46
C ILE A 10 -5.59 7.15 14.10
N ASP A 11 -4.79 7.95 13.39
CA ASP A 11 -4.34 9.24 13.87
C ASP A 11 -5.53 10.16 14.20
N LYS A 12 -5.51 10.80 15.38
CA LYS A 12 -6.56 11.69 15.86
C LYS A 12 -6.71 12.97 15.03
N ASN A 13 -5.64 13.39 14.36
CA ASN A 13 -5.59 14.65 13.60
C ASN A 13 -6.04 14.49 12.15
N ILE A 14 -6.50 13.32 11.74
CA ILE A 14 -6.84 13.07 10.36
C ILE A 14 -8.31 13.40 10.09
N ASN A 15 -8.52 14.42 9.27
CA ASN A 15 -9.82 14.78 8.72
C ASN A 15 -9.88 14.32 7.26
N THR A 16 -10.81 13.44 6.89
CA THR A 16 -10.96 12.95 5.51
C THR A 16 -12.21 13.51 4.86
N LYS A 17 -12.15 13.84 3.55
CA LYS A 17 -13.32 14.23 2.74
C LYS A 17 -13.97 13.04 2.01
N SER A 18 -13.49 11.84 2.22
CA SER A 18 -14.03 10.67 1.55
C SER A 18 -15.37 10.24 2.16
N ASN A 19 -16.22 9.59 1.37
CA ASN A 19 -17.45 8.95 1.85
C ASN A 19 -17.18 7.91 2.95
N LEU A 20 -15.95 7.46 3.07
CA LEU A 20 -15.46 6.53 4.08
C LEU A 20 -15.10 7.20 5.42
N LYS A 21 -15.19 8.55 5.50
CA LYS A 21 -14.86 9.31 6.73
C LYS A 21 -15.58 8.79 7.97
N SER A 22 -16.86 8.46 7.83
CA SER A 22 -17.67 7.92 8.92
C SER A 22 -17.26 6.51 9.33
N TYR A 23 -16.46 5.82 8.50
CA TYR A 23 -16.04 4.45 8.73
C TYR A 23 -14.76 4.35 9.58
N PHE A 24 -13.84 5.30 9.43
CA PHE A 24 -12.56 5.32 10.13
C PHE A 24 -12.55 6.48 11.13
N SER A 25 -13.06 6.26 12.33
CA SER A 25 -13.06 7.28 13.38
C SER A 25 -11.64 7.44 13.96
N PRO A 26 -11.12 8.67 14.08
CA PRO A 26 -9.81 8.92 14.65
C PRO A 26 -9.63 8.35 16.06
N GLY A 27 -8.43 7.87 16.36
CA GLY A 27 -8.05 7.34 17.67
C GLY A 27 -8.47 5.89 17.94
N ASN A 28 -9.20 5.24 17.03
CA ASN A 28 -9.57 3.84 17.18
C ASN A 28 -8.48 2.90 16.71
N THR A 29 -8.41 1.72 17.33
CA THR A 29 -7.50 0.65 16.93
C THR A 29 -8.08 -0.12 15.76
N ILE A 30 -7.24 -0.36 14.76
CA ILE A 30 -7.55 -1.23 13.62
C ILE A 30 -6.74 -2.51 13.76
N LEU A 31 -7.40 -3.65 13.58
CA LEU A 31 -6.77 -4.94 13.35
C LEU A 31 -6.93 -5.30 11.87
N ARG A 32 -5.84 -5.71 11.23
CA ARG A 32 -5.79 -6.14 9.84
C ARG A 32 -5.08 -7.46 9.70
N GLY A 33 -5.61 -8.35 8.87
CA GLY A 33 -4.95 -9.54 8.39
C GLY A 33 -4.97 -9.59 6.86
N GLY A 34 -3.90 -10.07 6.25
CA GLY A 34 -3.80 -10.15 4.80
C GLY A 34 -2.93 -11.30 4.31
N ALA A 35 -3.04 -11.55 3.02
CA ALA A 35 -2.22 -12.54 2.33
C ALA A 35 -1.84 -12.01 0.94
N LYS A 36 -0.65 -12.41 0.49
CA LYS A 36 -0.12 -12.13 -0.85
C LYS A 36 0.35 -13.45 -1.49
N ALA A 37 -0.06 -13.69 -2.71
CA ALA A 37 0.39 -14.81 -3.52
C ALA A 37 1.00 -14.32 -4.83
N ILE A 38 2.15 -14.86 -5.21
CA ILE A 38 2.74 -14.66 -6.54
C ILE A 38 1.97 -15.57 -7.50
N LEU A 39 1.35 -15.00 -8.52
CA LEU A 39 0.59 -15.73 -9.54
C LEU A 39 1.48 -16.13 -10.71
N TYR A 40 2.42 -15.24 -11.06
CA TYR A 40 3.30 -15.44 -12.19
C TYR A 40 4.62 -14.71 -11.96
N SER A 41 5.71 -15.32 -12.40
CA SER A 41 7.05 -14.71 -12.42
C SER A 41 7.81 -15.26 -13.62
N ASN A 42 8.34 -14.39 -14.45
CA ASN A 42 9.16 -14.76 -15.60
C ASN A 42 10.42 -13.90 -15.66
N LYS A 43 11.57 -14.55 -15.86
CA LYS A 43 12.86 -13.89 -16.07
C LYS A 43 13.24 -14.01 -17.54
N ASN A 44 13.46 -12.88 -18.19
CA ASN A 44 13.86 -12.88 -19.60
C ASN A 44 15.38 -13.20 -19.76
N LYS A 45 15.84 -13.35 -21.01
CA LYS A 45 17.24 -13.63 -21.32
C LYS A 45 18.20 -12.51 -20.90
N ASN A 46 17.73 -11.28 -20.78
CA ASN A 46 18.50 -10.10 -20.37
C ASN A 46 18.60 -9.96 -18.84
N GLY A 47 17.92 -10.82 -18.09
CA GLY A 47 17.92 -10.78 -16.63
C GLY A 47 16.76 -9.98 -16.02
N ASP A 48 15.92 -9.31 -16.83
CA ASP A 48 14.74 -8.60 -16.31
C ASP A 48 13.68 -9.57 -15.84
N ILE A 49 12.94 -9.18 -14.82
CA ILE A 49 11.94 -10.04 -14.20
C ILE A 49 10.60 -9.33 -14.21
N PHE A 50 9.60 -9.97 -14.83
CA PHE A 50 8.20 -9.58 -14.69
C PHE A 50 7.53 -10.46 -13.64
N LYS A 51 6.82 -9.85 -12.70
CA LYS A 51 6.04 -10.54 -11.67
C LYS A 51 4.64 -9.98 -11.59
N THR A 52 3.67 -10.85 -11.41
CA THR A 52 2.32 -10.46 -10.99
C THR A 52 1.92 -11.21 -9.73
N SER A 53 1.32 -10.51 -8.80
CA SER A 53 0.90 -11.03 -7.50
C SER A 53 -0.49 -10.51 -7.18
N LEU A 54 -1.26 -11.30 -6.46
CA LEU A 54 -2.52 -10.87 -5.86
C LEU A 54 -2.35 -10.73 -4.36
N ARG A 55 -2.81 -9.61 -3.83
CA ARG A 55 -2.88 -9.34 -2.39
C ARG A 55 -4.33 -9.07 -1.99
N GLY A 56 -4.75 -9.68 -0.90
CA GLY A 56 -6.02 -9.41 -0.25
C GLY A 56 -5.81 -9.17 1.23
N SER A 57 -6.53 -8.22 1.81
CA SER A 57 -6.53 -7.99 3.25
C SER A 57 -7.95 -7.67 3.74
N PHE A 58 -8.19 -8.02 4.99
CA PHE A 58 -9.39 -7.66 5.72
C PHE A 58 -9.00 -6.92 6.99
N GLY A 59 -9.66 -5.81 7.24
CA GLY A 59 -9.42 -5.01 8.44
C GLY A 59 -10.71 -4.63 9.14
N ARG A 60 -10.62 -4.41 10.46
CA ARG A 60 -11.73 -3.98 11.30
C ARG A 60 -11.29 -2.97 12.34
N VAL A 61 -12.11 -1.95 12.54
CA VAL A 61 -11.98 -1.02 13.66
C VAL A 61 -12.59 -1.69 14.91
N LEU A 62 -11.76 -1.95 15.92
CA LEU A 62 -12.18 -2.76 17.07
C LEU A 62 -13.23 -2.10 17.96
N ALA A 63 -13.21 -0.76 18.06
CA ALA A 63 -14.14 -0.01 18.93
C ALA A 63 -15.51 0.24 18.30
N GLU A 64 -15.73 -0.20 17.06
CA GLU A 64 -16.97 0.08 16.34
C GLU A 64 -17.72 -1.21 15.96
N SER A 65 -19.07 -1.14 15.98
CA SER A 65 -19.94 -2.25 15.54
C SER A 65 -19.95 -2.47 14.03
N LYS A 66 -19.12 -1.75 13.27
CA LYS A 66 -19.05 -1.83 11.81
C LYS A 66 -18.39 -3.10 11.32
N PRO A 67 -18.83 -3.67 10.20
CA PRO A 67 -18.43 -5.01 9.76
C PRO A 67 -16.97 -5.17 9.31
N GLY A 68 -16.23 -4.12 9.10
CA GLY A 68 -14.87 -4.19 8.59
C GLY A 68 -14.76 -3.76 7.11
N TYR A 69 -13.57 -3.78 6.57
CA TYR A 69 -13.29 -3.47 5.17
C TYR A 69 -12.52 -4.63 4.51
N PHE A 70 -12.71 -4.77 3.22
CA PHE A 70 -11.86 -5.59 2.37
C PHE A 70 -11.01 -4.69 1.47
N PHE A 71 -9.75 -5.07 1.27
CA PHE A 71 -8.85 -4.43 0.33
C PHE A 71 -8.21 -5.48 -0.56
N GLY A 72 -8.27 -5.27 -1.87
CA GLY A 72 -7.66 -6.12 -2.89
C GLY A 72 -6.68 -5.32 -3.76
N GLU A 73 -5.58 -5.94 -4.15
CA GLU A 73 -4.56 -5.33 -4.98
C GLU A 73 -3.95 -6.37 -5.92
N ASN A 74 -3.89 -6.05 -7.22
CA ASN A 74 -3.08 -6.81 -8.17
C ASN A 74 -1.76 -6.06 -8.35
N ILE A 75 -0.65 -6.67 -7.93
CA ILE A 75 0.68 -6.07 -7.94
C ILE A 75 1.42 -6.58 -9.16
N ASN A 76 1.64 -5.71 -10.14
CA ASN A 76 2.45 -6.00 -11.30
C ASN A 76 3.77 -5.24 -11.19
N SER A 77 4.89 -5.95 -11.25
CA SER A 77 6.22 -5.37 -11.21
C SER A 77 7.07 -5.81 -12.39
N TYR A 78 7.84 -4.88 -12.91
CA TYR A 78 8.88 -5.11 -13.91
C TYR A 78 10.23 -4.66 -13.36
N ASP A 79 11.10 -5.61 -13.06
CA ASP A 79 12.42 -5.37 -12.48
C ASP A 79 13.46 -5.35 -13.61
N PHE A 80 14.10 -4.20 -13.82
CA PHE A 80 15.08 -3.96 -14.87
C PHE A 80 16.50 -4.15 -14.31
N LEU A 81 17.21 -5.16 -14.78
CA LEU A 81 18.60 -5.44 -14.40
C LEU A 81 18.85 -5.40 -12.88
N GLU A 82 17.88 -5.81 -12.07
CA GLU A 82 17.97 -5.83 -10.60
C GLU A 82 18.21 -4.44 -9.95
N LYS A 83 18.18 -3.36 -10.72
CA LYS A 83 18.45 -2.00 -10.25
C LYS A 83 17.25 -1.09 -10.21
N LEU A 84 16.32 -1.29 -11.14
CA LEU A 84 15.16 -0.44 -11.31
C LEU A 84 13.90 -1.31 -11.39
N SER A 85 12.91 -0.99 -10.61
CA SER A 85 11.62 -1.69 -10.63
C SER A 85 10.49 -0.70 -10.83
N PHE A 86 9.60 -1.02 -11.76
CA PHE A 86 8.35 -0.31 -12.01
C PHE A 86 7.18 -1.15 -11.53
N ASN A 87 6.24 -0.53 -10.85
CA ASN A 87 5.04 -1.18 -10.38
C ASN A 87 3.78 -0.49 -10.93
N LEU A 88 2.79 -1.30 -11.30
CA LEU A 88 1.46 -0.85 -11.70
C LEU A 88 0.42 -1.73 -11.02
N ASN A 89 -0.34 -1.16 -10.08
CA ASN A 89 -1.10 -1.90 -9.10
C ASN A 89 -2.57 -1.44 -9.07
N PRO A 90 -3.48 -2.03 -9.85
CA PRO A 90 -4.92 -1.83 -9.66
C PRO A 90 -5.33 -2.25 -8.24
N LYS A 91 -6.16 -1.42 -7.61
CA LYS A 91 -6.59 -1.58 -6.22
C LYS A 91 -8.09 -1.39 -6.07
N ILE A 92 -8.68 -2.13 -5.16
CA ILE A 92 -10.08 -1.98 -4.75
C ILE A 92 -10.20 -2.06 -3.24
N GLY A 93 -10.99 -1.18 -2.67
CA GLY A 93 -11.38 -1.20 -1.28
C GLY A 93 -12.88 -1.23 -1.14
N ILE A 94 -13.42 -2.10 -0.31
CA ILE A 94 -14.85 -2.29 -0.10
C ILE A 94 -15.16 -2.18 1.39
N THR A 95 -16.15 -1.35 1.73
CA THR A 95 -16.70 -1.20 3.08
C THR A 95 -18.21 -1.22 3.03
N SER A 96 -18.87 -1.25 4.19
CA SER A 96 -20.33 -1.06 4.25
C SER A 96 -20.79 0.35 3.84
N ALA A 97 -19.88 1.33 3.81
CA ALA A 97 -20.17 2.70 3.40
C ALA A 97 -19.96 2.95 1.90
N GLY A 98 -19.41 1.97 1.19
CA GLY A 98 -19.13 2.05 -0.25
C GLY A 98 -17.79 1.43 -0.65
N GLU A 99 -17.50 1.58 -1.92
CA GLU A 99 -16.26 1.09 -2.56
C GLU A 99 -15.36 2.25 -2.98
N SER A 100 -14.08 1.95 -3.11
CA SER A 100 -13.08 2.86 -3.69
C SER A 100 -12.16 2.05 -4.59
N ILE A 101 -11.93 2.56 -5.79
CA ILE A 101 -11.05 1.95 -6.78
C ILE A 101 -9.91 2.92 -7.06
N GLY A 102 -8.72 2.40 -7.28
CA GLY A 102 -7.55 3.21 -7.59
C GLY A 102 -6.47 2.46 -8.35
N LEU A 103 -5.50 3.22 -8.80
CA LEU A 103 -4.31 2.73 -9.48
C LEU A 103 -3.08 3.17 -8.71
N GLY A 104 -2.29 2.21 -8.24
CA GLY A 104 -0.97 2.45 -7.68
C GLY A 104 0.09 2.40 -8.76
N THR A 105 1.02 3.33 -8.75
CA THR A 105 2.25 3.28 -9.55
C THR A 105 3.43 3.42 -8.62
N GLY A 106 4.53 2.72 -8.91
CA GLY A 106 5.74 2.76 -8.08
C GLY A 106 7.01 2.68 -8.90
N LEU A 107 8.01 3.37 -8.41
CA LEU A 107 9.37 3.33 -8.92
C LEU A 107 10.31 3.00 -7.74
N HIS A 108 11.05 1.90 -7.85
CA HIS A 108 12.08 1.53 -6.90
C HIS A 108 13.42 1.56 -7.62
N TRP A 109 14.34 2.36 -7.13
CA TRP A 109 15.67 2.50 -7.70
C TRP A 109 16.74 2.11 -6.69
N LYS A 110 17.43 1.01 -6.96
CA LYS A 110 18.57 0.56 -6.16
C LYS A 110 19.79 1.42 -6.49
N PHE A 111 19.89 2.54 -5.78
CA PHE A 111 20.94 3.54 -5.99
C PHE A 111 22.33 3.01 -5.57
N LEU A 112 22.40 2.32 -4.43
CA LEU A 112 23.59 1.59 -3.95
C LEU A 112 23.21 0.14 -3.67
N LYS A 113 24.20 -0.72 -3.41
CA LYS A 113 23.94 -2.13 -3.08
C LYS A 113 22.95 -2.30 -1.93
N GLU A 114 23.01 -1.40 -0.95
CA GLU A 114 22.23 -1.46 0.29
C GLU A 114 21.13 -0.41 0.36
N ILE A 115 21.09 0.57 -0.58
CA ILE A 115 20.15 1.68 -0.54
C ILE A 115 19.25 1.66 -1.76
N THR A 116 17.94 1.63 -1.51
CA THR A 116 16.89 1.75 -2.53
C THR A 116 16.07 3.00 -2.28
N LEU A 117 15.90 3.82 -3.29
CA LEU A 117 14.95 4.94 -3.32
C LEU A 117 13.62 4.41 -3.85
N ILE A 118 12.53 4.77 -3.16
CA ILE A 118 11.20 4.32 -3.47
C ILE A 118 10.31 5.55 -3.65
N SER A 119 9.56 5.59 -4.74
CA SER A 119 8.50 6.57 -4.98
C SER A 119 7.24 5.82 -5.38
N GLU A 120 6.16 6.07 -4.68
CA GLU A 120 4.85 5.47 -4.97
C GLU A 120 3.79 6.55 -5.07
N THR A 121 2.88 6.39 -6.03
CA THR A 121 1.71 7.25 -6.20
C THR A 121 0.48 6.38 -6.31
N ASN A 122 -0.55 6.72 -5.53
CA ASN A 122 -1.85 6.08 -5.61
C ASN A 122 -2.87 7.11 -6.13
N ILE A 123 -3.54 6.76 -7.20
CA ILE A 123 -4.53 7.59 -7.92
C ILE A 123 -5.90 6.96 -7.69
N PRO A 124 -6.70 7.47 -6.74
CA PRO A 124 -8.08 7.04 -6.58
C PRO A 124 -8.94 7.51 -7.75
N ILE A 125 -9.78 6.63 -8.30
CA ILE A 125 -10.63 6.95 -9.45
C ILE A 125 -11.85 7.75 -9.01
N ASN A 126 -12.30 7.59 -7.77
CA ASN A 126 -13.52 8.20 -7.24
C ASN A 126 -13.25 9.51 -6.49
N ASN A 127 -12.87 10.58 -7.20
CA ASN A 127 -12.79 11.97 -6.69
C ASN A 127 -11.94 12.22 -5.41
N ALA A 128 -10.97 11.36 -5.11
CA ALA A 128 -10.00 11.61 -4.06
C ALA A 128 -8.70 12.20 -4.64
N GLU A 129 -7.92 12.89 -3.82
CA GLU A 129 -6.60 13.37 -4.24
C GLU A 129 -5.59 12.22 -4.29
N ASN A 130 -4.59 12.35 -5.16
CA ASN A 130 -3.49 11.41 -5.27
C ASN A 130 -2.72 11.35 -3.95
N ASN A 131 -2.39 10.13 -3.54
CA ASN A 131 -1.49 9.89 -2.43
C ASN A 131 -0.10 9.61 -2.97
N MET A 132 0.90 10.25 -2.38
CA MET A 132 2.31 10.07 -2.75
C MET A 132 3.11 9.63 -1.53
N THR A 133 4.01 8.69 -1.74
CA THR A 133 4.94 8.19 -0.73
C THR A 133 6.34 8.20 -1.31
N PHE A 134 7.28 8.74 -0.56
CA PHE A 134 8.71 8.65 -0.84
C PHE A 134 9.38 7.93 0.30
N ALA A 135 10.26 6.98 -0.01
CA ALA A 135 11.00 6.25 1.00
C ALA A 135 12.46 6.04 0.59
N ILE A 136 13.29 5.91 1.61
CA ILE A 136 14.66 5.41 1.52
C ILE A 136 14.71 4.12 2.30
N ARG A 137 15.04 3.02 1.63
CA ARG A 137 15.22 1.71 2.22
C ARG A 137 16.70 1.41 2.36
N TYR A 138 17.12 1.09 3.56
CA TYR A 138 18.41 0.51 3.86
C TYR A 138 18.28 -0.99 4.08
N SER A 139 18.95 -1.81 3.26
CA SER A 139 18.96 -3.27 3.34
C SER A 139 20.40 -3.71 3.51
N PRO A 140 20.84 -4.08 4.73
CA PRO A 140 22.20 -4.59 4.94
C PRO A 140 22.53 -5.77 4.01
N TYR A 141 23.75 -5.81 3.52
CA TYR A 141 24.22 -6.86 2.62
C TYR A 141 23.93 -8.25 3.20
N GLU A 142 23.36 -9.14 2.38
CA GLU A 142 22.98 -10.51 2.75
C GLU A 142 21.94 -10.65 3.87
N SER A 143 21.27 -9.57 4.24
CA SER A 143 20.21 -9.60 5.24
C SER A 143 18.83 -9.56 4.61
N TYR A 144 17.89 -10.37 5.14
CA TYR A 144 16.45 -10.25 4.84
C TYR A 144 15.79 -9.08 5.58
N LYS A 145 16.52 -8.38 6.46
CA LYS A 145 16.04 -7.25 7.23
C LYS A 145 16.26 -5.95 6.46
N HIS A 146 15.35 -5.03 6.60
CA HIS A 146 15.49 -3.67 6.06
C HIS A 146 14.93 -2.65 7.04
N ILE A 147 15.38 -1.41 6.87
CA ILE A 147 14.88 -0.24 7.59
C ILE A 147 14.39 0.74 6.52
N ASP A 148 13.14 1.18 6.65
CA ASP A 148 12.52 2.15 5.77
C ASP A 148 12.32 3.47 6.50
N LEU A 149 12.87 4.55 5.93
CA LEU A 149 12.51 5.91 6.29
C LEU A 149 11.61 6.45 5.18
N TYR A 150 10.40 6.87 5.51
CA TYR A 150 9.44 7.30 4.51
C TYR A 150 8.66 8.55 4.92
N SER A 151 8.18 9.28 3.90
CA SER A 151 7.25 10.40 3.99
C SER A 151 6.06 10.13 3.08
N SER A 152 4.85 10.30 3.57
CA SER A 152 3.63 10.05 2.81
C SER A 152 2.54 11.04 3.18
N ASN A 153 1.71 11.40 2.19
CA ASN A 153 0.47 12.13 2.41
C ASN A 153 -0.76 11.21 2.43
N ALA A 154 -0.55 9.88 2.37
CA ALA A 154 -1.64 8.91 2.48
C ALA A 154 -2.30 8.96 3.88
N PHE A 155 -3.60 8.65 3.90
CA PHE A 155 -4.36 8.52 5.14
C PHE A 155 -3.99 7.23 5.85
N SER A 156 -3.25 7.34 6.97
CA SER A 156 -2.91 6.17 7.81
C SER A 156 -2.14 5.04 7.08
N PHE A 157 -1.53 4.16 7.86
CA PHE A 157 -0.79 2.96 7.38
C PHE A 157 -1.68 1.81 6.94
N ILE A 158 -3.00 1.98 6.93
CA ILE A 158 -3.92 0.94 6.47
C ILE A 158 -3.98 0.93 4.94
N ASP A 159 -4.24 -0.24 4.36
CA ASP A 159 -4.34 -0.41 2.91
C ASP A 159 -5.37 0.53 2.28
N MET A 160 -6.53 0.69 2.93
CA MET A 160 -7.57 1.62 2.51
C MET A 160 -7.10 3.08 2.48
N GLY A 161 -6.14 3.47 3.33
CA GLY A 161 -5.57 4.81 3.34
C GLY A 161 -4.92 5.21 2.03
N GLN A 162 -4.49 4.24 1.22
CA GLN A 162 -3.95 4.48 -0.12
C GLN A 162 -5.01 4.97 -1.11
N LEU A 163 -6.29 4.71 -0.84
CA LEU A 163 -7.44 5.09 -1.66
C LEU A 163 -8.24 6.26 -1.05
N MET A 164 -7.78 6.83 0.06
CA MET A 164 -8.47 7.87 0.81
C MET A 164 -7.65 9.16 0.82
N LYS A 165 -8.33 10.29 0.81
CA LYS A 165 -7.72 11.61 0.90
C LYS A 165 -7.47 12.01 2.35
N ARG A 166 -6.29 12.59 2.60
CA ARG A 166 -6.02 13.39 3.81
C ARG A 166 -6.50 14.84 3.59
N ASN A 167 -7.39 15.35 4.44
CA ASN A 167 -7.66 16.79 4.44
C ASN A 167 -6.44 17.53 5.00
N LYS A 168 -5.98 18.52 4.25
CA LYS A 168 -5.17 19.61 4.81
C LYS A 168 -6.13 20.55 5.55
N ASN A 169 -5.98 20.71 6.85
CA ASN A 169 -6.51 21.87 7.55
C ASN A 169 -5.61 23.06 7.20
#